data_48aa1517c7c1a78757b65197931a0fc6
#
_entry.id   48aa1517c7c1a78757b65197931a0fc6
#
_cell.length_a   1.000
_cell.length_b   1.000
_cell.length_c   1.000
_cell.angle_alpha   90.00
_cell.angle_beta   90.00
_cell.angle_gamma   90.00
#
_symmetry.space_group_name_H-M   'P 1'
#
loop_
_entity.id
_entity.type
_entity.pdbx_description
1 polymer ?
#
loop_
_entity_poly.entity_id
_entity_poly.type
_entity_poly.pdbx_seq_one_letter_code
_entity_poly.pdbx_strand_id
1 'polypeptide(L)'
;MTPATRAGERPLRILAISGSLRARSSNTSLLRLAVDVAPDDVEIVMYDGLATLPHFNPDDDVDVPPAPVAALRAQVGEADGLLFCSPEYAHGVPGSLKNALDWLVASLELPHKPVALLNASPWATHAQASLVETLTVMSTRIIHEACVTIPVARGDVDADGAIESAEIRQGVRAALDTFAGAIRSRTATRP
;
A
#
# COMPACT_ATOMS: atom_id res chain seq x y z
N MET A 1 0.16 2.71 27.99
CA MET A 1 -0.70 1.52 28.14
C MET A 1 -0.89 0.94 26.75
N THR A 2 -0.20 -0.15 26.44
CA THR A 2 -0.34 -0.91 25.20
C THR A 2 -1.71 -1.61 25.23
N PRO A 3 -2.59 -1.45 24.24
CA PRO A 3 -3.84 -2.20 24.22
C PRO A 3 -3.51 -3.70 24.08
N ALA A 4 -3.97 -4.49 25.02
CA ALA A 4 -3.82 -5.94 24.97
C ALA A 4 -4.55 -6.47 23.74
N THR A 5 -3.84 -7.25 22.90
CA THR A 5 -4.41 -8.03 21.80
C THR A 5 -5.54 -8.89 22.35
N ARG A 6 -6.75 -8.75 21.81
CA ARG A 6 -7.86 -9.65 22.15
C ARG A 6 -7.49 -11.06 21.66
N ALA A 7 -7.28 -11.97 22.60
CA ALA A 7 -6.95 -13.35 22.29
C ALA A 7 -8.08 -13.97 21.44
N GLY A 8 -7.77 -14.32 20.18
CA GLY A 8 -8.67 -15.02 19.25
C GLY A 8 -8.97 -14.30 17.93
N GLU A 9 -8.55 -13.06 17.73
CA GLU A 9 -8.67 -12.37 16.43
C GLU A 9 -7.43 -12.64 15.57
N ARG A 10 -7.64 -12.92 14.26
CA ARG A 10 -6.51 -13.02 13.32
C ARG A 10 -5.80 -11.67 13.20
N PRO A 11 -4.49 -11.66 12.89
CA PRO A 11 -3.79 -10.42 12.57
C PRO A 11 -4.50 -9.65 11.45
N LEU A 12 -4.44 -8.30 11.50
CA LEU A 12 -4.85 -7.47 10.39
C LEU A 12 -3.92 -7.73 9.21
N ARG A 13 -4.48 -8.01 8.04
CA ARG A 13 -3.72 -8.24 6.82
C ARG A 13 -3.69 -6.98 5.97
N ILE A 14 -2.50 -6.43 5.75
CA ILE A 14 -2.28 -5.25 4.91
C ILE A 14 -1.51 -5.68 3.66
N LEU A 15 -2.05 -5.38 2.48
CA LEU A 15 -1.34 -5.58 1.21
C LEU A 15 -0.54 -4.32 0.90
N ALA A 16 0.79 -4.44 0.84
CA ALA A 16 1.71 -3.36 0.53
C ALA A 16 2.08 -3.38 -0.96
N ILE A 17 1.81 -2.30 -1.66
CA ILE A 17 1.98 -2.18 -3.12
C ILE A 17 3.00 -1.09 -3.43
N SER A 18 4.17 -1.49 -3.95
CA SER A 18 5.18 -0.56 -4.46
C SER A 18 4.85 -0.14 -5.88
N GLY A 19 4.80 1.16 -6.16
CA GLY A 19 4.68 1.67 -7.54
C GLY A 19 5.97 1.55 -8.37
N SER A 20 7.06 1.04 -7.78
CA SER A 20 8.36 0.95 -8.43
C SER A 20 8.71 -0.49 -8.81
N LEU A 21 9.14 -0.68 -10.06
CA LEU A 21 9.70 -1.96 -10.54
C LEU A 21 11.24 -2.03 -10.41
N ARG A 22 11.89 -0.98 -9.87
CA ARG A 22 13.34 -0.98 -9.70
C ARG A 22 13.74 -1.95 -8.58
N ALA A 23 14.78 -2.75 -8.82
CA ALA A 23 15.34 -3.65 -7.80
C ALA A 23 15.80 -2.89 -6.54
N ARG A 24 16.43 -1.72 -6.74
CA ARG A 24 16.88 -0.81 -5.67
C ARG A 24 16.00 0.43 -5.66
N SER A 25 14.89 0.36 -4.95
CA SER A 25 13.89 1.43 -4.87
C SER A 25 13.66 1.84 -3.42
N SER A 26 13.86 3.12 -3.10
CA SER A 26 13.54 3.68 -1.77
C SER A 26 12.06 3.45 -1.38
N ASN A 27 11.16 3.47 -2.36
CA ASN A 27 9.74 3.18 -2.10
C ASN A 27 9.53 1.72 -1.67
N THR A 28 10.17 0.77 -2.36
CA THR A 28 10.11 -0.64 -1.99
C THR A 28 10.83 -0.90 -0.67
N SER A 29 11.98 -0.25 -0.42
CA SER A 29 12.71 -0.33 0.85
C SER A 29 11.86 0.18 2.02
N LEU A 30 11.12 1.27 1.82
CA LEU A 30 10.23 1.82 2.85
C LEU A 30 9.07 0.86 3.18
N LEU A 31 8.51 0.17 2.17
CA LEU A 31 7.48 -0.85 2.40
C LEU A 31 8.06 -2.13 3.04
N ARG A 32 9.28 -2.55 2.70
CA ARG A 32 9.97 -3.65 3.40
C ARG A 32 10.22 -3.30 4.86
N LEU A 33 10.65 -2.07 5.12
CA LEU A 33 10.77 -1.58 6.50
C LEU A 33 9.42 -1.63 7.22
N ALA A 34 8.31 -1.32 6.54
CA ALA A 34 6.98 -1.45 7.13
C ALA A 34 6.67 -2.90 7.56
N VAL A 35 7.11 -3.90 6.78
CA VAL A 35 7.02 -5.32 7.19
C VAL A 35 7.82 -5.57 8.46
N ASP A 36 9.07 -5.08 8.52
CA ASP A 36 10.00 -5.34 9.64
C ASP A 36 9.55 -4.67 10.95
N VAL A 37 8.89 -3.51 10.87
CA VAL A 37 8.44 -2.76 12.04
C VAL A 37 6.94 -2.89 12.32
N ALA A 38 6.25 -3.78 11.65
CA ALA A 38 4.82 -3.99 11.85
C ALA A 38 4.49 -4.29 13.33
N PRO A 39 3.34 -3.83 13.84
CA PRO A 39 2.81 -4.31 15.11
C PRO A 39 2.60 -5.83 15.11
N ASP A 40 2.72 -6.49 16.27
CA ASP A 40 2.60 -7.96 16.37
C ASP A 40 1.26 -8.52 15.87
N ASP A 41 0.22 -7.71 15.87
CA ASP A 41 -1.13 -8.03 15.41
C ASP A 41 -1.44 -7.50 14.00
N VAL A 42 -0.39 -7.16 13.21
CA VAL A 42 -0.48 -6.72 11.81
C VAL A 42 0.45 -7.56 10.94
N GLU A 43 -0.12 -8.24 9.96
CA GLU A 43 0.62 -8.92 8.89
C GLU A 43 0.67 -8.00 7.67
N ILE A 44 1.87 -7.67 7.19
CA ILE A 44 2.05 -6.92 5.94
C ILE A 44 2.59 -7.86 4.87
N VAL A 45 1.84 -7.98 3.78
CA VAL A 45 2.21 -8.82 2.62
C VAL A 45 2.59 -7.90 1.46
N MET A 46 3.79 -8.10 0.91
CA MET A 46 4.25 -7.35 -0.27
C MET A 46 3.59 -7.91 -1.53
N TYR A 47 2.98 -7.04 -2.34
CA TYR A 47 2.52 -7.42 -3.67
C TYR A 47 3.71 -7.43 -4.65
N ASP A 48 3.98 -8.56 -5.26
CA ASP A 48 5.10 -8.78 -6.19
C ASP A 48 4.68 -8.93 -7.67
N GLY A 49 3.37 -8.97 -7.93
CA GLY A 49 2.81 -9.20 -9.26
C GLY A 49 2.75 -7.98 -10.19
N LEU A 50 3.20 -6.79 -9.77
CA LEU A 50 2.99 -5.55 -10.55
C LEU A 50 3.58 -5.60 -11.97
N ALA A 51 4.74 -6.25 -12.14
CA ALA A 51 5.42 -6.36 -13.43
C ALA A 51 4.78 -7.41 -14.36
N THR A 52 3.92 -8.27 -13.87
CA THR A 52 3.34 -9.39 -14.62
C THR A 52 1.92 -9.11 -15.10
N LEU A 53 1.33 -8.00 -14.68
CA LEU A 53 0.00 -7.60 -15.13
C LEU A 53 0.02 -7.25 -16.63
N PRO A 54 -0.87 -7.82 -17.44
CA PRO A 54 -1.04 -7.35 -18.81
C PRO A 54 -1.51 -5.90 -18.83
N HIS A 55 -1.31 -5.22 -19.93
CA HIS A 55 -1.90 -3.89 -20.11
C HIS A 55 -3.42 -4.00 -20.02
N PHE A 56 -4.02 -3.07 -19.25
CA PHE A 56 -5.47 -3.03 -19.11
C PHE A 56 -6.13 -2.84 -20.47
N ASN A 57 -7.07 -3.73 -20.75
CA ASN A 57 -7.98 -3.63 -21.88
C ASN A 57 -9.39 -3.99 -21.36
N PRO A 58 -10.38 -3.11 -21.52
CA PRO A 58 -11.75 -3.39 -21.08
C PRO A 58 -12.34 -4.67 -21.69
N ASP A 59 -11.89 -5.09 -22.89
CA ASP A 59 -12.38 -6.30 -23.55
C ASP A 59 -11.90 -7.58 -22.83
N ASP A 60 -10.84 -7.48 -22.05
CA ASP A 60 -10.27 -8.60 -21.28
C ASP A 60 -10.77 -8.58 -19.81
N ASP A 61 -11.53 -7.56 -19.41
CA ASP A 61 -12.13 -7.42 -18.06
C ASP A 61 -13.50 -8.12 -18.02
N VAL A 62 -13.44 -9.44 -18.04
CA VAL A 62 -14.59 -10.34 -18.09
C VAL A 62 -14.69 -11.15 -16.78
N ASP A 63 -15.72 -12.01 -16.66
CA ASP A 63 -15.94 -12.85 -15.46
C ASP A 63 -14.72 -13.70 -15.07
N VAL A 64 -13.91 -14.11 -16.05
CA VAL A 64 -12.64 -14.82 -15.84
C VAL A 64 -11.50 -13.99 -16.44
N PRO A 65 -10.99 -13.01 -15.70
CA PRO A 65 -9.92 -12.15 -16.19
C PRO A 65 -8.58 -12.88 -16.29
N PRO A 66 -7.55 -12.32 -16.92
CA PRO A 66 -6.20 -12.90 -16.94
C PRO A 66 -5.72 -13.30 -15.54
N ALA A 67 -5.05 -14.45 -15.42
CA ALA A 67 -4.65 -15.02 -14.14
C ALA A 67 -3.89 -14.04 -13.20
N PRO A 68 -2.94 -13.19 -13.67
CA PRO A 68 -2.31 -12.19 -12.82
C PRO A 68 -3.30 -11.16 -12.26
N VAL A 69 -4.34 -10.82 -13.03
CA VAL A 69 -5.39 -9.88 -12.60
C VAL A 69 -6.28 -10.52 -11.53
N ALA A 70 -6.70 -11.76 -11.75
CA ALA A 70 -7.45 -12.54 -10.77
C ALA A 70 -6.68 -12.65 -9.44
N ALA A 71 -5.37 -12.91 -9.51
CA ALA A 71 -4.51 -12.97 -8.33
C ALA A 71 -4.40 -11.61 -7.61
N LEU A 72 -4.30 -10.49 -8.34
CA LEU A 72 -4.31 -9.15 -7.75
C LEU A 72 -5.62 -8.90 -7.01
N ARG A 73 -6.76 -9.14 -7.66
CA ARG A 73 -8.09 -8.95 -7.06
C ARG A 73 -8.29 -9.81 -5.81
N ALA A 74 -7.87 -11.07 -5.86
CA ALA A 74 -7.93 -11.96 -4.71
C ALA A 74 -7.12 -11.43 -3.52
N GLN A 75 -5.87 -10.99 -3.74
CA GLN A 75 -5.04 -10.41 -2.68
C GLN A 75 -5.62 -9.11 -2.13
N VAL A 76 -6.18 -8.25 -2.98
CA VAL A 76 -6.91 -7.05 -2.54
C VAL A 76 -8.14 -7.44 -1.71
N GLY A 77 -8.88 -8.46 -2.13
CA GLY A 77 -10.06 -8.97 -1.40
C GLY A 77 -9.72 -9.46 0.00
N GLU A 78 -8.65 -10.24 0.13
CA GLU A 78 -8.16 -10.82 1.39
C GLU A 78 -7.58 -9.78 2.37
N ALA A 79 -7.14 -8.63 1.87
CA ALA A 79 -6.54 -7.60 2.71
C ALA A 79 -7.59 -6.78 3.46
N ASP A 80 -7.32 -6.45 4.73
CA ASP A 80 -8.10 -5.53 5.54
C ASP A 80 -7.81 -4.07 5.19
N GLY A 81 -6.65 -3.80 4.58
CA GLY A 81 -6.23 -2.49 4.11
C GLY A 81 -5.11 -2.56 3.07
N LEU A 82 -4.90 -1.46 2.35
CA LEU A 82 -3.83 -1.35 1.35
C LEU A 82 -2.85 -0.25 1.76
N LEU A 83 -1.57 -0.53 1.61
CA LEU A 83 -0.48 0.41 1.86
C LEU A 83 0.30 0.66 0.57
N PHE A 84 0.26 1.88 0.06
CA PHE A 84 1.00 2.24 -1.15
C PHE A 84 2.26 3.04 -0.84
N CYS A 85 3.30 2.83 -1.64
CA CYS A 85 4.44 3.73 -1.74
C CYS A 85 4.89 3.81 -3.20
N SER A 86 4.86 5.01 -3.79
CA SER A 86 5.07 5.17 -5.23
C SER A 86 6.09 6.27 -5.53
N PRO A 87 6.99 6.06 -6.50
CA PRO A 87 7.78 7.15 -7.04
C PRO A 87 6.93 8.07 -7.92
N GLU A 88 7.50 9.22 -8.23
CA GLU A 88 6.96 10.14 -9.22
C GLU A 88 7.80 10.08 -10.51
N TYR A 89 7.14 9.83 -11.64
CA TYR A 89 7.76 9.85 -12.97
C TYR A 89 7.02 10.86 -13.85
N ALA A 90 7.75 11.87 -14.32
CA ALA A 90 7.19 12.95 -15.16
C ALA A 90 5.91 13.57 -14.54
N HIS A 91 5.95 13.88 -13.24
CA HIS A 91 4.84 14.40 -12.45
C HIS A 91 3.59 13.49 -12.39
N GLY A 92 3.75 12.20 -12.61
CA GLY A 92 2.64 11.25 -12.58
C GLY A 92 2.94 9.97 -11.80
N VAL A 93 1.87 9.22 -11.56
CA VAL A 93 1.94 7.84 -11.04
C VAL A 93 2.61 6.96 -12.08
N PRO A 94 3.55 6.05 -11.72
CA PRO A 94 4.14 5.11 -12.67
C PRO A 94 3.10 4.33 -13.45
N GLY A 95 3.31 4.18 -14.77
CA GLY A 95 2.38 3.48 -15.65
C GLY A 95 2.02 2.06 -15.19
N SER A 96 2.98 1.32 -14.61
CA SER A 96 2.74 -0.02 -14.05
C SER A 96 1.75 0.01 -12.87
N LEU A 97 1.87 0.99 -11.97
CA LEU A 97 0.93 1.14 -10.86
C LEU A 97 -0.43 1.62 -11.37
N LYS A 98 -0.45 2.60 -12.30
CA LYS A 98 -1.71 3.05 -12.90
C LYS A 98 -2.43 1.90 -13.62
N ASN A 99 -1.71 1.05 -14.34
CA ASN A 99 -2.24 -0.15 -14.97
C ASN A 99 -2.89 -1.13 -13.96
N ALA A 100 -2.24 -1.34 -12.81
CA ALA A 100 -2.82 -2.15 -11.74
C ALA A 100 -4.12 -1.54 -11.20
N LEU A 101 -4.16 -0.22 -11.02
CA LEU A 101 -5.36 0.48 -10.58
C LEU A 101 -6.47 0.41 -11.63
N ASP A 102 -6.15 0.48 -12.92
CA ASP A 102 -7.15 0.33 -14.00
C ASP A 102 -7.81 -1.06 -13.95
N TRP A 103 -7.06 -2.13 -13.70
CA TRP A 103 -7.60 -3.47 -13.48
C TRP A 103 -8.48 -3.60 -12.23
N LEU A 104 -8.37 -2.66 -11.28
CA LEU A 104 -9.17 -2.65 -10.05
C LEU A 104 -10.42 -1.76 -10.14
N VAL A 105 -10.61 -0.98 -11.21
CA VAL A 105 -11.74 -0.04 -11.33
C VAL A 105 -13.09 -0.76 -11.24
N ALA A 106 -13.24 -1.92 -11.90
CA ALA A 106 -14.47 -2.71 -11.85
C ALA A 106 -14.49 -3.76 -10.73
N SER A 107 -13.44 -3.81 -9.91
CA SER A 107 -13.31 -4.78 -8.81
C SER A 107 -14.25 -4.45 -7.66
N LEU A 108 -14.96 -5.43 -7.15
CA LEU A 108 -15.86 -5.27 -5.99
C LEU A 108 -15.10 -5.28 -4.65
N GLU A 109 -13.84 -5.68 -4.65
CA GLU A 109 -13.01 -5.80 -3.44
C GLU A 109 -12.42 -4.47 -2.97
N LEU A 110 -12.34 -3.47 -3.88
CA LEU A 110 -11.69 -2.20 -3.60
C LEU A 110 -12.59 -1.15 -2.91
N PRO A 111 -13.90 -1.01 -3.26
CA PRO A 111 -14.75 0.00 -2.64
C PRO A 111 -14.74 -0.08 -1.10
N HIS A 112 -14.57 1.09 -0.46
CA HIS A 112 -14.49 1.25 1.00
C HIS A 112 -13.28 0.58 1.68
N LYS A 113 -12.34 0.00 0.91
CA LYS A 113 -11.09 -0.56 1.45
C LYS A 113 -10.28 0.56 2.10
N PRO A 114 -9.83 0.41 3.35
CA PRO A 114 -8.91 1.34 3.98
C PRO A 114 -7.60 1.42 3.20
N VAL A 115 -7.12 2.64 2.98
CA VAL A 115 -5.88 2.88 2.23
C VAL A 115 -5.01 3.89 2.97
N ALA A 116 -3.72 3.64 3.04
CA ALA A 116 -2.71 4.60 3.46
C ALA A 116 -1.59 4.71 2.41
N LEU A 117 -0.94 5.87 2.37
CA LEU A 117 0.14 6.16 1.42
C LEU A 117 1.39 6.60 2.17
N LEU A 118 2.49 5.87 1.96
CA LEU A 118 3.82 6.34 2.34
C LEU A 118 4.46 7.04 1.14
N ASN A 119 5.13 8.15 1.37
CA ASN A 119 5.89 8.84 0.35
C ASN A 119 7.36 8.92 0.76
N ALA A 120 8.25 8.30 -0.01
CA ALA A 120 9.69 8.27 0.27
C ALA A 120 10.43 9.56 -0.17
N SER A 121 9.72 10.50 -0.83
CA SER A 121 10.33 11.72 -1.36
C SER A 121 9.45 12.95 -1.12
N PRO A 122 9.96 14.00 -0.47
CA PRO A 122 9.18 15.23 -0.27
C PRO A 122 8.89 15.98 -1.60
N TRP A 123 9.57 15.60 -2.67
CA TRP A 123 9.41 16.21 -4.00
C TRP A 123 8.36 15.52 -4.87
N ALA A 124 7.92 14.31 -4.50
CA ALA A 124 6.93 13.53 -5.23
C ALA A 124 5.50 13.95 -4.86
N THR A 125 5.16 15.21 -5.08
CA THR A 125 3.87 15.80 -4.68
C THR A 125 2.77 15.58 -5.71
N HIS A 126 3.11 15.60 -6.99
CA HIS A 126 2.14 15.43 -8.09
C HIS A 126 1.63 13.99 -8.18
N ALA A 127 2.54 13.01 -8.11
CA ALA A 127 2.15 11.60 -8.11
C ALA A 127 1.32 11.24 -6.87
N GLN A 128 1.69 11.79 -5.70
CA GLN A 128 0.95 11.59 -4.46
C GLN A 128 -0.48 12.13 -4.58
N ALA A 129 -0.65 13.38 -5.06
CA ALA A 129 -1.96 13.98 -5.26
C ALA A 129 -2.80 13.22 -6.29
N SER A 130 -2.19 12.83 -7.41
CA SER A 130 -2.86 12.04 -8.46
C SER A 130 -3.28 10.66 -7.96
N LEU A 131 -2.47 10.01 -7.13
CA LEU A 131 -2.80 8.72 -6.55
C LEU A 131 -3.96 8.83 -5.55
N VAL A 132 -3.96 9.86 -4.70
CA VAL A 132 -5.07 10.16 -3.79
C VAL A 132 -6.36 10.36 -4.57
N GLU A 133 -6.35 11.18 -5.62
CA GLU A 133 -7.53 11.43 -6.45
C GLU A 133 -8.03 10.14 -7.11
N THR A 134 -7.14 9.36 -7.71
CA THR A 134 -7.49 8.08 -8.35
C THR A 134 -8.17 7.13 -7.35
N LEU A 135 -7.58 6.95 -6.17
CA LEU A 135 -8.12 6.07 -5.13
C LEU A 135 -9.46 6.58 -4.58
N THR A 136 -9.63 7.91 -4.50
CA THR A 136 -10.90 8.54 -4.08
C THR A 136 -12.01 8.24 -5.08
N VAL A 137 -11.75 8.42 -6.38
CA VAL A 137 -12.72 8.09 -7.45
C VAL A 137 -13.07 6.60 -7.46
N MET A 138 -12.11 5.73 -7.10
CA MET A 138 -12.32 4.29 -6.94
C MET A 138 -13.05 3.93 -5.63
N SER A 139 -13.58 4.92 -4.91
CA SER A 139 -14.37 4.74 -3.69
C SER A 139 -13.63 4.08 -2.53
N THR A 140 -12.31 4.17 -2.48
CA THR A 140 -11.53 3.70 -1.33
C THR A 140 -11.71 4.63 -0.13
N ARG A 141 -11.36 4.17 1.06
CA ARG A 141 -11.31 4.99 2.26
C ARG A 141 -9.87 5.36 2.60
N ILE A 142 -9.44 6.53 2.17
CA ILE A 142 -8.11 7.03 2.49
C ILE A 142 -8.04 7.44 3.97
N ILE A 143 -7.09 6.89 4.69
CA ILE A 143 -6.79 7.24 6.08
C ILE A 143 -5.71 8.32 6.05
N HIS A 144 -6.14 9.58 5.93
CA HIS A 144 -5.24 10.73 5.73
C HIS A 144 -4.21 10.87 6.84
N GLU A 145 -4.56 10.52 8.08
CA GLU A 145 -3.67 10.58 9.25
C GLU A 145 -2.54 9.56 9.18
N ALA A 146 -2.71 8.51 8.36
CA ALA A 146 -1.68 7.51 8.08
C ALA A 146 -0.95 7.74 6.75
N CYS A 147 -1.33 8.78 5.99
CA CYS A 147 -0.64 9.18 4.78
C CYS A 147 0.51 10.12 5.14
N VAL A 148 1.75 9.63 5.10
CA VAL A 148 2.91 10.37 5.58
C VAL A 148 4.05 10.41 4.55
N THR A 149 4.76 11.54 4.52
CA THR A 149 6.03 11.65 3.80
C THR A 149 7.17 11.38 4.76
N ILE A 150 7.94 10.34 4.49
CA ILE A 150 9.13 9.95 5.24
C ILE A 150 10.28 9.95 4.24
N PRO A 151 11.05 11.05 4.17
CA PRO A 151 12.14 11.18 3.21
C PRO A 151 13.18 10.07 3.40
N VAL A 152 13.51 9.39 2.31
CA VAL A 152 14.55 8.36 2.27
C VAL A 152 15.63 8.81 1.32
N ALA A 153 16.77 9.24 1.86
CA ALA A 153 17.92 9.62 1.05
C ALA A 153 18.62 8.38 0.47
N ARG A 154 19.43 8.59 -0.55
CA ARG A 154 20.16 7.48 -1.20
C ARG A 154 21.11 6.75 -0.24
N GLY A 155 21.63 7.45 0.77
CA GLY A 155 22.52 6.89 1.79
C GLY A 155 21.81 6.14 2.92
N ASP A 156 20.48 6.27 3.03
CA ASP A 156 19.70 5.60 4.06
C ASP A 156 19.37 4.14 3.70
N VAL A 157 19.61 3.76 2.44
CA VAL A 157 19.33 2.41 1.93
C VAL A 157 20.66 1.72 1.63
N ASP A 158 20.91 0.61 2.28
CA ASP A 158 22.11 -0.19 2.09
C ASP A 158 22.11 -1.00 0.77
N ALA A 159 23.12 -1.86 0.59
CA ALA A 159 23.27 -2.69 -0.61
C ALA A 159 22.13 -3.70 -0.78
N ASP A 160 21.56 -4.19 0.32
CA ASP A 160 20.49 -5.19 0.37
C ASP A 160 19.10 -4.55 0.37
N GLY A 161 19.03 -3.23 0.42
CA GLY A 161 17.79 -2.46 0.39
C GLY A 161 17.20 -2.23 1.78
N ALA A 162 17.94 -2.48 2.86
CA ALA A 162 17.48 -2.23 4.22
C ALA A 162 17.67 -0.76 4.64
N ILE A 163 16.85 -0.30 5.58
CA ILE A 163 16.88 1.04 6.18
C ILE A 163 17.09 0.90 7.68
N GLU A 164 18.26 1.35 8.15
CA GLU A 164 18.64 1.26 9.56
C GLU A 164 18.31 2.52 10.39
N SER A 165 17.98 3.65 9.74
CA SER A 165 17.67 4.91 10.42
C SER A 165 16.55 4.74 11.44
N ALA A 166 16.86 5.01 12.72
CA ALA A 166 15.90 4.93 13.81
C ALA A 166 14.73 5.90 13.63
N GLU A 167 14.98 7.08 13.06
CA GLU A 167 13.97 8.10 12.80
C GLU A 167 12.97 7.62 11.73
N ILE A 168 13.48 7.06 10.62
CA ILE A 168 12.65 6.51 9.54
C ILE A 168 11.83 5.33 10.07
N ARG A 169 12.46 4.41 10.84
CA ARG A 169 11.78 3.27 11.47
C ARG A 169 10.65 3.71 12.39
N GLN A 170 10.88 4.71 13.23
CA GLN A 170 9.86 5.26 14.13
C GLN A 170 8.72 5.92 13.35
N GLY A 171 9.02 6.68 12.29
CA GLY A 171 8.01 7.31 11.43
C GLY A 171 7.09 6.28 10.75
N VAL A 172 7.68 5.21 10.19
CA VAL A 172 6.92 4.12 9.58
C VAL A 172 6.06 3.40 10.61
N ARG A 173 6.61 3.08 11.80
CA ARG A 173 5.86 2.43 12.87
C ARG A 173 4.65 3.27 13.30
N ALA A 174 4.82 4.58 13.51
CA ALA A 174 3.74 5.47 13.91
C ALA A 174 2.62 5.54 12.84
N ALA A 175 2.98 5.56 11.55
CA ALA A 175 2.02 5.50 10.47
C ALA A 175 1.23 4.18 10.46
N LEU A 176 1.90 3.05 10.70
CA LEU A 176 1.25 1.73 10.79
C LEU A 176 0.32 1.63 11.98
N ASP A 177 0.72 2.12 13.17
CA ASP A 177 -0.11 2.14 14.37
C ASP A 177 -1.40 2.95 14.12
N THR A 178 -1.28 4.11 13.47
CA THR A 178 -2.42 4.96 13.08
C THR A 178 -3.32 4.23 12.08
N PHE A 179 -2.74 3.60 11.05
CA PHE A 179 -3.50 2.89 10.02
C PHE A 179 -4.25 1.69 10.61
N ALA A 180 -3.56 0.85 11.38
CA ALA A 180 -4.15 -0.31 12.03
C ALA A 180 -5.29 0.09 13.00
N GLY A 181 -5.09 1.16 13.78
CA GLY A 181 -6.12 1.73 14.65
C GLY A 181 -7.37 2.14 13.89
N ALA A 182 -7.20 2.80 12.73
CA ALA A 182 -8.32 3.21 11.87
C ALA A 182 -9.06 2.04 11.21
N ILE A 183 -8.37 0.94 10.90
CA ILE A 183 -9.01 -0.29 10.39
C ILE A 183 -9.85 -0.93 11.49
N ARG A 184 -9.30 -1.12 12.71
CA ARG A 184 -9.97 -1.76 13.85
C ARG A 184 -11.20 -1.01 14.32
N SER A 185 -11.14 0.32 14.37
CA SER A 185 -12.28 1.14 14.81
C SER A 185 -13.54 0.91 13.97
N ARG A 186 -13.38 0.54 12.70
CA ARG A 186 -14.50 0.22 11.80
C ARG A 186 -15.06 -1.19 12.03
N THR A 187 -14.21 -2.17 12.35
CA THR A 187 -14.65 -3.55 12.60
C THR A 187 -15.54 -3.61 13.85
N ALA A 188 -15.27 -2.75 14.83
CA ALA A 188 -16.05 -2.62 16.05
C ALA A 188 -17.42 -1.92 15.87
N THR A 189 -17.64 -1.21 14.76
CA THR A 189 -18.85 -0.39 14.51
C THR A 189 -19.82 -1.07 13.50
N ARG A 190 -19.48 -2.24 12.99
CA ARG A 190 -20.37 -3.00 12.09
C ARG A 190 -21.32 -3.85 12.94
N PRO A 191 -22.64 -3.57 12.90
CA PRO A 191 -23.65 -4.31 13.67
C PRO A 191 -23.79 -5.74 13.19
#